data_d7cde2fbdf4cba6aa94fdd6389cce568
#
_entry.id   d7cde2fbdf4cba6aa94fdd6389cce568
#
_cell.length_a   1.000
_cell.length_b   1.000
_cell.length_c   1.000
_cell.angle_alpha   90.00
_cell.angle_beta   90.00
_cell.angle_gamma   90.00
#
_symmetry.space_group_name_H-M   'P 1'
#
loop_
_entity.id
_entity.type
_entity.pdbx_description
1 polymer ?
#
loop_
_entity_poly.entity_id
_entity_poly.type
_entity_poly.pdbx_seq_one_letter_code
_entity_poly.pdbx_strand_id
1 'polypeptide(L)'
;MTSLPKSPSPKRLGLVIDLDTCVGCHACAVNCKEWNTAGYHAPLPDTDPYGKDVDGVWLNRVHGFETTGDTGGNNKDGRTVYFPRSCLHCEDAPCVTVCPTGASYKRTEDGIVLVEEDKCIGCKLCSWACPYGAREFDSDGGVMKKC
;
A
#
# COMPACT_ATOMS: atom_id res chain seq x y z
N MET A 1 -15.91 0.67 -18.72
CA MET A 1 -16.23 -0.67 -18.20
C MET A 1 -15.33 -0.89 -17.00
N THR A 2 -15.87 -1.34 -15.87
CA THR A 2 -15.05 -1.62 -14.69
C THR A 2 -14.34 -2.97 -14.87
N SER A 3 -13.09 -3.06 -14.45
CA SER A 3 -12.31 -4.32 -14.43
C SER A 3 -12.50 -5.11 -13.14
N LEU A 4 -13.63 -4.90 -12.46
CA LEU A 4 -14.05 -5.73 -11.32
C LEU A 4 -14.70 -7.01 -11.82
N PRO A 5 -14.39 -8.17 -11.20
CA PRO A 5 -15.05 -9.43 -11.51
C PRO A 5 -16.54 -9.39 -11.14
N LYS A 6 -17.36 -10.11 -11.90
CA LYS A 6 -18.80 -10.19 -11.68
C LYS A 6 -19.19 -11.10 -10.52
N SER A 7 -18.27 -11.97 -10.08
CA SER A 7 -18.47 -12.89 -8.97
C SER A 7 -17.25 -12.86 -8.03
N PRO A 8 -17.44 -13.19 -6.74
CA PRO A 8 -16.31 -13.31 -5.80
C PRO A 8 -15.31 -14.34 -6.28
N SER A 9 -14.02 -14.08 -6.01
CA SER A 9 -12.95 -15.00 -6.34
C SER A 9 -13.09 -16.31 -5.55
N PRO A 10 -12.82 -17.46 -6.17
CA PRO A 10 -12.92 -18.78 -5.51
C PRO A 10 -11.86 -18.95 -4.42
N LYS A 11 -10.75 -18.24 -4.50
CA LYS A 11 -9.66 -18.23 -3.53
C LYS A 11 -9.54 -16.84 -2.92
N ARG A 12 -9.50 -16.78 -1.59
CA ARG A 12 -9.23 -15.55 -0.84
C ARG A 12 -7.89 -15.68 -0.14
N LEU A 13 -7.00 -14.76 -0.42
CA LEU A 13 -5.72 -14.62 0.25
C LEU A 13 -5.86 -13.57 1.36
N GLY A 14 -5.16 -13.79 2.47
CA GLY A 14 -5.08 -12.85 3.58
C GLY A 14 -3.62 -12.62 3.96
N LEU A 15 -3.30 -11.39 4.32
CA LEU A 15 -2.03 -11.02 4.94
C LEU A 15 -2.29 -10.74 6.41
N VAL A 16 -1.67 -11.52 7.28
CA VAL A 16 -1.73 -11.32 8.73
C VAL A 16 -0.47 -10.61 9.17
N ILE A 17 -0.63 -9.47 9.84
CA ILE A 17 0.45 -8.69 10.42
C ILE A 17 0.23 -8.67 11.93
N ASP A 18 1.14 -9.29 12.66
CA ASP A 18 1.13 -9.29 14.12
C ASP A 18 1.85 -8.02 14.64
N LEU A 19 1.06 -7.07 15.13
CA LEU A 19 1.58 -5.79 15.62
C LEU A 19 2.31 -5.91 16.95
N ASP A 20 2.06 -6.97 17.73
CA ASP A 20 2.80 -7.22 18.96
C ASP A 20 4.20 -7.76 18.71
N THR A 21 4.39 -8.42 17.58
CA THR A 21 5.68 -8.96 17.13
C THR A 21 6.48 -7.98 16.27
N CYS A 22 5.81 -7.01 15.63
CA CYS A 22 6.46 -6.07 14.73
C CYS A 22 7.41 -5.13 15.47
N VAL A 23 8.68 -5.13 15.06
CA VAL A 23 9.74 -4.29 15.64
C VAL A 23 10.10 -3.07 14.78
N GLY A 24 9.37 -2.80 13.71
CA GLY A 24 9.61 -1.65 12.84
C GLY A 24 10.90 -1.71 12.02
N CYS A 25 11.44 -2.88 11.73
CA CYS A 25 12.74 -3.04 11.05
C CYS A 25 12.73 -2.69 9.55
N HIS A 26 11.59 -2.34 8.96
CA HIS A 26 11.40 -2.00 7.54
C HIS A 26 11.79 -3.10 6.52
N ALA A 27 12.16 -4.30 6.94
CA ALA A 27 12.53 -5.37 6.02
C ALA A 27 11.44 -5.69 4.99
N CYS A 28 10.16 -5.66 5.40
CA CYS A 28 9.01 -5.85 4.51
C CYS A 28 8.88 -4.72 3.47
N ALA A 29 9.21 -3.48 3.82
CA ALA A 29 9.18 -2.34 2.91
C ALA A 29 10.31 -2.43 1.88
N VAL A 30 11.51 -2.76 2.31
CA VAL A 30 12.69 -2.92 1.43
C VAL A 30 12.48 -4.09 0.46
N ASN A 31 12.07 -5.26 0.95
CA ASN A 31 11.80 -6.41 0.08
C ASN A 31 10.70 -6.11 -0.94
N CYS A 32 9.62 -5.44 -0.52
CA CYS A 32 8.55 -5.04 -1.43
C CYS A 32 9.07 -4.10 -2.53
N LYS A 33 9.92 -3.14 -2.16
CA LYS A 33 10.55 -2.22 -3.10
C LYS A 33 11.44 -2.95 -4.10
N GLU A 34 12.37 -3.74 -3.63
CA GLU A 34 13.31 -4.49 -4.47
C GLU A 34 12.60 -5.41 -5.48
N TRP A 35 11.48 -5.98 -5.08
CA TRP A 35 10.71 -6.90 -5.93
C TRP A 35 9.83 -6.18 -6.96
N ASN A 36 9.27 -5.02 -6.63
CA ASN A 36 8.21 -4.39 -7.42
C ASN A 36 8.61 -3.08 -8.11
N THR A 37 9.76 -2.49 -7.76
CA THR A 37 10.16 -1.19 -8.31
C THR A 37 11.61 -1.21 -8.73
N ALA A 38 11.90 -0.71 -9.91
CA ALA A 38 13.28 -0.54 -10.40
C ALA A 38 13.87 0.80 -9.94
N GLY A 39 15.20 0.88 -9.93
CA GLY A 39 15.94 2.11 -9.74
C GLY A 39 16.34 2.42 -8.29
N TYR A 40 17.27 3.40 -8.16
CA TYR A 40 17.73 3.92 -6.87
C TYR A 40 16.78 5.01 -6.39
N HIS A 41 16.41 4.92 -5.13
CA HIS A 41 15.56 5.92 -4.47
C HIS A 41 16.06 6.16 -3.04
N ALA A 42 15.81 7.35 -2.53
CA ALA A 42 16.16 7.69 -1.16
C ALA A 42 15.45 6.77 -0.14
N PRO A 43 16.05 6.52 1.03
CA PRO A 43 15.40 5.78 2.09
C PRO A 43 14.18 6.52 2.62
N LEU A 44 13.18 5.77 3.11
CA LEU A 44 12.07 6.36 3.85
C LEU A 44 12.57 6.89 5.20
N PRO A 45 12.25 8.13 5.57
CA PRO A 45 12.52 8.61 6.92
C PRO A 45 11.58 7.93 7.91
N ASP A 46 12.12 7.45 9.04
CA ASP A 46 11.33 6.80 10.10
C ASP A 46 10.31 7.73 10.75
N THR A 47 10.63 9.03 10.77
CA THR A 47 9.79 10.05 11.41
C THR A 47 8.65 10.56 10.53
N ASP A 48 8.78 10.46 9.22
CA ASP A 48 7.74 10.87 8.26
C ASP A 48 7.69 9.90 7.06
N PRO A 49 7.19 8.69 7.24
CA PRO A 49 7.08 7.69 6.16
C PRO A 49 6.03 8.07 5.10
N TYR A 50 5.29 9.16 5.30
CA TYR A 50 4.36 9.76 4.33
C TYR A 50 4.79 11.13 3.85
N GLY A 51 6.00 11.54 4.16
CA GLY A 51 6.55 12.83 3.74
C GLY A 51 6.34 13.09 2.26
N LYS A 52 6.10 14.34 1.93
CA LYS A 52 5.84 14.77 0.55
C LYS A 52 7.03 14.58 -0.37
N ASP A 53 8.21 14.48 0.21
CA ASP A 53 9.49 14.46 -0.48
C ASP A 53 10.13 13.06 -0.49
N VAL A 54 9.30 12.00 -0.47
CA VAL A 54 9.79 10.64 -0.63
C VAL A 54 10.23 10.45 -2.08
N ASP A 55 11.52 10.27 -2.27
CA ASP A 55 12.08 9.97 -3.58
C ASP A 55 11.74 8.53 -3.99
N GLY A 56 11.04 8.40 -5.11
CA GLY A 56 10.69 7.13 -5.71
C GLY A 56 9.47 6.43 -5.12
N VAL A 57 9.28 5.21 -5.57
CA VAL A 57 8.09 4.41 -5.27
C VAL A 57 8.32 3.53 -4.04
N TRP A 58 7.48 3.69 -3.02
CA TRP A 58 7.45 2.87 -1.82
C TRP A 58 6.06 2.31 -1.58
N LEU A 59 5.86 1.05 -1.91
CA LEU A 59 4.54 0.39 -1.90
C LEU A 59 4.11 -0.11 -0.52
N ASN A 60 5.06 -0.38 0.35
CA ASN A 60 4.85 -0.72 1.75
C ASN A 60 5.62 0.27 2.62
N ARG A 61 4.99 0.77 3.67
CA ARG A 61 5.57 1.73 4.61
C ARG A 61 5.23 1.34 6.03
N VAL A 62 6.23 1.33 6.92
CA VAL A 62 6.00 1.01 8.33
C VAL A 62 5.84 2.31 9.12
N HIS A 63 4.69 2.47 9.73
CA HIS A 63 4.37 3.61 10.59
C HIS A 63 4.65 3.29 12.04
N GLY A 64 5.32 4.21 12.75
CA GLY A 64 5.44 4.18 14.19
C GLY A 64 4.38 5.06 14.84
N PHE A 65 3.65 4.52 15.80
CA PHE A 65 2.70 5.25 16.64
C PHE A 65 3.12 5.16 18.08
N GLU A 66 3.36 6.30 18.71
CA GLU A 66 3.59 6.36 20.14
C GLU A 66 2.23 6.46 20.87
N THR A 67 1.93 5.47 21.68
CA THR A 67 0.77 5.50 22.55
C THR A 67 1.18 6.04 23.91
N THR A 68 0.68 7.22 24.28
CA THR A 68 0.80 7.71 25.65
C THR A 68 -0.12 6.89 26.55
N GLY A 69 0.42 6.28 27.60
CA GLY A 69 -0.28 5.33 28.45
C GLY A 69 -1.38 5.90 29.35
N ASP A 70 -2.26 6.75 28.82
CA ASP A 70 -3.41 7.28 29.54
C ASP A 70 -4.71 6.55 29.15
N THR A 71 -4.74 5.26 29.43
CA THR A 71 -5.97 4.46 29.37
C THR A 71 -6.61 4.27 30.75
N GLY A 72 -6.49 5.27 31.64
CA GLY A 72 -7.17 5.27 32.96
C GLY A 72 -6.69 4.21 33.96
N GLY A 73 -5.56 3.54 33.67
CA GLY A 73 -4.91 2.58 34.54
C GLY A 73 -3.51 3.07 34.97
N ASN A 74 -2.98 2.51 36.05
CA ASN A 74 -1.69 2.87 36.63
C ASN A 74 -0.45 2.57 35.73
N ASN A 75 -0.63 2.30 34.47
CA ASN A 75 0.46 1.98 33.54
C ASN A 75 0.79 3.24 32.71
N LYS A 76 1.83 3.94 33.14
CA LYS A 76 2.37 5.14 32.46
C LYS A 76 3.39 4.79 31.37
N ASP A 77 3.49 3.54 31.01
CA ASP A 77 4.49 3.07 30.05
C ASP A 77 3.99 3.35 28.64
N GLY A 78 4.52 4.41 28.02
CA GLY A 78 4.33 4.67 26.59
C GLY A 78 4.81 3.45 25.79
N ARG A 79 4.05 3.04 24.79
CA ARG A 79 4.37 1.94 23.91
C ARG A 79 4.42 2.44 22.47
N THR A 80 5.45 2.05 21.74
CA THR A 80 5.48 2.27 20.29
C THR A 80 4.88 1.05 19.59
N VAL A 81 3.90 1.29 18.72
CA VAL A 81 3.28 0.27 17.86
C VAL A 81 3.69 0.56 16.44
N TYR A 82 4.23 -0.45 15.76
CA TYR A 82 4.58 -0.36 14.34
C TYR A 82 3.52 -1.02 13.48
N PHE A 83 3.07 -0.29 12.47
CA PHE A 83 2.06 -0.75 11.54
C PHE A 83 2.58 -0.74 10.09
N PRO A 84 2.94 -1.90 9.53
CA PRO A 84 3.25 -2.03 8.10
C PRO A 84 1.98 -1.78 7.28
N ARG A 85 2.02 -0.75 6.45
CA ARG A 85 0.88 -0.34 5.63
C ARG A 85 1.16 -0.56 4.16
N SER A 86 0.28 -1.34 3.52
CA SER A 86 0.32 -1.64 2.10
C SER A 86 -1.09 -1.66 1.50
N CYS A 87 -1.23 -2.06 0.24
CA CYS A 87 -2.53 -2.25 -0.38
C CYS A 87 -3.32 -3.36 0.32
N LEU A 88 -4.60 -3.11 0.59
CA LEU A 88 -5.51 -4.07 1.25
C LEU A 88 -6.26 -4.96 0.27
N HIS A 89 -6.03 -4.83 -1.05
CA HIS A 89 -6.71 -5.62 -2.09
C HIS A 89 -8.23 -5.69 -1.90
N CYS A 90 -8.86 -4.54 -1.65
CA CYS A 90 -10.27 -4.36 -1.27
C CYS A 90 -11.23 -5.24 -2.07
N GLU A 91 -12.31 -5.70 -1.44
CA GLU A 91 -13.38 -6.45 -2.13
C GLU A 91 -14.00 -5.57 -3.22
N ASP A 92 -14.50 -4.40 -2.84
CA ASP A 92 -14.96 -3.35 -3.75
C ASP A 92 -13.88 -2.28 -3.88
N ALA A 93 -12.98 -2.47 -4.83
CA ALA A 93 -11.80 -1.62 -5.00
C ALA A 93 -12.12 -0.32 -5.75
N PRO A 94 -12.25 0.84 -5.08
CA PRO A 94 -12.60 2.11 -5.75
C PRO A 94 -11.53 2.52 -6.78
N CYS A 95 -10.28 2.17 -6.54
CA CYS A 95 -9.19 2.42 -7.47
C CYS A 95 -9.29 1.63 -8.79
N VAL A 96 -10.04 0.54 -8.82
CA VAL A 96 -10.38 -0.20 -10.06
C VAL A 96 -11.53 0.47 -10.78
N THR A 97 -12.56 0.87 -10.03
CA THR A 97 -13.78 1.48 -10.58
C THR A 97 -13.49 2.80 -11.30
N VAL A 98 -12.59 3.63 -10.77
CA VAL A 98 -12.26 4.94 -11.36
C VAL A 98 -11.24 4.88 -12.49
N CYS A 99 -10.67 3.72 -12.80
CA CYS A 99 -9.65 3.61 -13.83
C CYS A 99 -10.26 3.70 -15.23
N PRO A 100 -9.96 4.76 -16.01
CA PRO A 100 -10.60 4.97 -17.32
C PRO A 100 -10.12 3.99 -18.38
N THR A 101 -8.89 3.48 -18.25
CA THR A 101 -8.30 2.54 -19.21
C THR A 101 -8.48 1.08 -18.82
N GLY A 102 -8.97 0.81 -17.60
CA GLY A 102 -9.04 -0.54 -17.06
C GLY A 102 -7.66 -1.13 -16.68
N ALA A 103 -6.61 -0.31 -16.65
CA ALA A 103 -5.28 -0.71 -16.22
C ALA A 103 -5.26 -1.22 -14.77
N SER A 104 -6.02 -0.57 -13.89
CA SER A 104 -6.27 -1.09 -12.55
C SER A 104 -7.39 -2.12 -12.60
N TYR A 105 -7.12 -3.34 -12.17
CA TYR A 105 -8.08 -4.44 -12.24
C TYR A 105 -7.97 -5.36 -11.02
N LYS A 106 -9.05 -6.10 -10.78
CA LYS A 106 -9.08 -7.14 -9.75
C LYS A 106 -9.04 -8.51 -10.43
N ARG A 107 -8.06 -9.31 -10.10
CA ARG A 107 -7.87 -10.65 -10.67
C ARG A 107 -8.97 -11.59 -10.21
N THR A 108 -9.56 -12.33 -11.14
CA THR A 108 -10.73 -13.19 -10.87
C THR A 108 -10.37 -14.42 -10.05
N GLU A 109 -9.14 -14.90 -10.18
CA GLU A 109 -8.69 -16.17 -9.61
C GLU A 109 -8.51 -16.10 -8.08
N ASP A 110 -8.01 -14.99 -7.57
CA ASP A 110 -7.63 -14.83 -6.16
C ASP A 110 -8.03 -13.49 -5.53
N GLY A 111 -8.65 -12.61 -6.31
CA GLY A 111 -9.12 -11.31 -5.83
C GLY A 111 -8.02 -10.27 -5.60
N ILE A 112 -6.80 -10.52 -6.06
CA ILE A 112 -5.71 -9.56 -5.95
C ILE A 112 -5.95 -8.39 -6.90
N VAL A 113 -5.81 -7.18 -6.39
CA VAL A 113 -5.88 -5.95 -7.20
C VAL A 113 -4.51 -5.65 -7.77
N LEU A 114 -4.43 -5.43 -9.07
CA LEU A 114 -3.19 -5.20 -9.82
C LEU A 114 -3.29 -3.96 -10.72
N VAL A 115 -2.15 -3.57 -11.27
CA VAL A 115 -2.05 -2.57 -12.34
C VAL A 115 -1.33 -3.19 -13.51
N GLU A 116 -1.93 -3.10 -14.68
CA GLU A 116 -1.30 -3.45 -15.95
C GLU A 116 -0.61 -2.19 -16.50
N GLU A 117 0.70 -2.16 -16.41
CA GLU A 117 1.50 -0.96 -16.69
C GLU A 117 1.34 -0.50 -18.14
N ASP A 118 1.27 -1.42 -19.10
CA ASP A 118 1.11 -1.13 -20.53
C ASP A 118 -0.20 -0.39 -20.85
N LYS A 119 -1.21 -0.53 -20.01
CA LYS A 119 -2.50 0.17 -20.15
C LYS A 119 -2.59 1.44 -19.30
N CYS A 120 -1.63 1.65 -18.40
CA CYS A 120 -1.66 2.75 -17.47
C CYS A 120 -1.22 4.04 -18.16
N ILE A 121 -2.04 5.08 -18.08
CA ILE A 121 -1.75 6.41 -18.63
C ILE A 121 -1.26 7.41 -17.58
N GLY A 122 -0.97 6.96 -16.36
CA GLY A 122 -0.44 7.81 -15.28
C GLY A 122 -1.39 8.91 -14.78
N CYS A 123 -2.69 8.80 -15.01
CA CYS A 123 -3.68 9.86 -14.68
C CYS A 123 -3.88 10.09 -13.17
N LYS A 124 -3.37 9.25 -12.31
CA LYS A 124 -3.39 9.33 -10.83
C LYS A 124 -4.78 9.24 -10.17
N LEU A 125 -5.87 9.05 -10.92
CA LEU A 125 -7.23 8.95 -10.35
C LEU A 125 -7.35 7.84 -9.31
N CYS A 126 -6.69 6.71 -9.52
CA CYS A 126 -6.69 5.60 -8.57
C CYS A 126 -5.96 5.92 -7.26
N SER A 127 -5.00 6.85 -7.26
CA SER A 127 -4.36 7.34 -6.04
C SER A 127 -5.32 8.18 -5.21
N TRP A 128 -6.08 9.06 -5.85
CA TRP A 128 -7.09 9.87 -5.17
C TRP A 128 -8.26 9.04 -4.62
N ALA A 129 -8.63 7.98 -5.34
CA ALA A 129 -9.71 7.09 -4.92
C ALA A 129 -9.31 6.13 -3.80
N CYS A 130 -8.01 5.95 -3.53
CA CYS A 130 -7.55 5.02 -2.50
C CYS A 130 -7.58 5.68 -1.11
N PRO A 131 -8.46 5.25 -0.18
CA PRO A 131 -8.51 5.86 1.16
C PRO A 131 -7.29 5.54 2.01
N TYR A 132 -6.47 4.60 1.59
CA TYR A 132 -5.29 4.14 2.32
C TYR A 132 -3.98 4.72 1.78
N GLY A 133 -4.01 5.52 0.70
CA GLY A 133 -2.81 6.05 0.07
C GLY A 133 -1.85 4.97 -0.44
N ALA A 134 -2.36 3.79 -0.82
CA ALA A 134 -1.55 2.63 -1.23
C ALA A 134 -1.27 2.60 -2.75
N ARG A 135 -1.23 3.76 -3.38
CA ARG A 135 -0.98 3.94 -4.82
C ARG A 135 0.08 4.99 -5.02
N GLU A 136 1.20 4.59 -5.60
CA GLU A 136 2.32 5.48 -5.89
C GLU A 136 2.45 5.72 -7.39
N PHE A 137 2.88 6.91 -7.75
CA PHE A 137 3.21 7.25 -9.13
C PHE A 137 4.71 7.05 -9.36
N ASP A 138 5.03 6.21 -10.30
CA ASP A 138 6.39 6.02 -10.78
C ASP A 138 6.67 7.06 -11.87
N SER A 139 7.51 8.05 -11.55
CA SER A 139 7.87 9.11 -12.49
C SER A 139 8.74 8.61 -13.65
N ASP A 140 9.52 7.58 -13.44
CA ASP A 140 10.43 7.04 -14.45
C ASP A 140 9.66 6.23 -15.49
N GLY A 141 8.70 5.41 -15.03
CA GLY A 141 7.81 4.64 -15.91
C GLY A 141 6.58 5.42 -16.40
N GLY A 142 6.25 6.55 -15.79
CA GLY A 142 5.03 7.31 -16.10
C GLY A 142 3.74 6.59 -15.73
N VAL A 143 3.78 5.60 -14.85
CA VAL A 143 2.68 4.71 -14.51
C VAL A 143 2.38 4.69 -13.02
N MET A 144 1.20 4.22 -12.65
CA MET A 144 0.84 3.98 -11.24
C MET A 144 1.28 2.59 -10.82
N LYS A 145 1.87 2.52 -9.63
CA LYS A 145 2.27 1.25 -9.00
C LYS A 145 1.54 1.01 -7.68
N LYS A 146 1.51 -0.24 -7.28
CA LYS A 146 0.97 -0.69 -5.99
C LYS A 146 1.54 -2.06 -5.61
N CYS A 147 1.48 -2.38 -4.34
CA CYS A 147 1.85 -3.68 -3.82
C CYS A 147 0.85 -4.77 -4.24
#